data_817a2524f78bca69140e6cfb131474c2
#
_entry.id   817a2524f78bca69140e6cfb131474c2
#
_cell.length_a   1.000
_cell.length_b   1.000
_cell.length_c   1.000
_cell.angle_alpha   90.00
_cell.angle_beta   90.00
_cell.angle_gamma   90.00
#
_symmetry.space_group_name_H-M   'P 1'
#
loop_
_entity.id
_entity.type
_entity.pdbx_description
1 polymer ?
#
loop_
_entity_poly.entity_id
_entity_poly.type
_entity_poly.pdbx_seq_one_letter_code
_entity_poly.pdbx_strand_id
1 'polypeptide(L)'
;MISIIAVIDKNNALGKDNKLLCHLPKDLKRFKEATLNQVVIMGRKTFESLPIRPLPKRISIVITRDKGFACEGAYVANDTESAVLLAKELLNKNEEAKEIFIMGGGQIYKQFMENNLADRLLLTKVNASFEADTYFPQIDDTWKVKESFTEVDNGFETEFVIYEKAQIS
;
A
#
# COMPACT_ATOMS: atom_id res chain seq x y z
N MET A 1 -8.98 -10.41 1.32
CA MET A 1 -7.52 -10.44 1.62
C MET A 1 -7.00 -9.03 1.72
N ILE A 2 -6.19 -8.75 2.71
CA ILE A 2 -5.58 -7.44 2.92
C ILE A 2 -4.14 -7.51 2.43
N SER A 3 -3.81 -6.72 1.42
CA SER A 3 -2.48 -6.69 0.82
C SER A 3 -1.84 -5.31 1.00
N ILE A 4 -0.60 -5.29 1.44
CA ILE A 4 0.22 -4.07 1.43
C ILE A 4 0.85 -3.97 0.06
N ILE A 5 0.83 -2.79 -0.54
CA ILE A 5 1.48 -2.52 -1.80
C ILE A 5 2.45 -1.35 -1.63
N ALA A 6 3.71 -1.54 -2.00
CA ALA A 6 4.76 -0.55 -1.77
C ALA A 6 5.93 -0.71 -2.75
N VAL A 7 6.65 0.39 -2.94
CA VAL A 7 7.93 0.42 -3.66
C VAL A 7 9.01 0.74 -2.63
N ILE A 8 10.04 -0.09 -2.56
CA ILE A 8 11.16 0.10 -1.64
C ILE A 8 12.49 -0.02 -2.39
N ASP A 9 13.54 0.61 -1.84
CA ASP A 9 14.89 0.44 -2.37
C ASP A 9 15.64 -0.68 -1.65
N LYS A 10 16.95 -0.80 -1.89
CA LYS A 10 17.81 -1.81 -1.26
C LYS A 10 17.80 -1.77 0.27
N ASN A 11 17.53 -0.60 0.85
CA ASN A 11 17.56 -0.37 2.29
C ASN A 11 16.16 -0.27 2.90
N ASN A 12 15.14 -0.76 2.18
CA ASN A 12 13.73 -0.63 2.56
C ASN A 12 13.23 0.83 2.62
N ALA A 13 13.90 1.74 1.93
CA ALA A 13 13.48 3.13 1.87
C ALA A 13 12.19 3.28 1.07
N LEU A 14 11.28 4.10 1.57
CA LEU A 14 9.98 4.36 0.94
C LEU A 14 9.92 5.72 0.25
N GLY A 15 10.56 6.73 0.82
CA GLY A 15 10.49 8.07 0.29
C GLY A 15 11.22 9.09 1.13
N LYS A 16 11.17 10.34 0.66
CA LYS A 16 11.74 11.49 1.35
C LYS A 16 10.82 12.69 1.12
N ASP A 17 10.59 13.48 2.16
CA ASP A 17 9.76 14.69 2.10
C ASP A 17 8.37 14.44 1.51
N ASN A 18 7.74 13.31 1.85
CA ASN A 18 6.45 12.84 1.35
C ASN A 18 6.43 12.58 -0.17
N LYS A 19 7.59 12.37 -0.78
CA LYS A 19 7.71 12.07 -2.21
C LYS A 19 8.25 10.67 -2.42
N LEU A 20 7.82 10.04 -3.52
CA LEU A 20 8.35 8.75 -3.94
C LEU A 20 9.83 8.88 -4.33
N LEU A 21 10.58 7.80 -4.16
CA LEU A 21 12.03 7.76 -4.46
C LEU A 21 12.32 7.90 -5.94
N CYS A 22 11.47 7.32 -6.80
CA CYS A 22 11.67 7.32 -8.24
C CYS A 22 10.34 7.11 -8.97
N HIS A 23 10.35 7.38 -10.27
CA HIS A 23 9.17 7.19 -11.12
C HIS A 23 9.29 5.86 -11.87
N LEU A 24 8.30 4.99 -11.69
CA LEU A 24 8.25 3.65 -12.28
C LEU A 24 6.94 3.45 -13.03
N PRO A 25 6.88 3.80 -14.34
CA PRO A 25 5.64 3.71 -15.12
C PRO A 25 5.03 2.30 -15.18
N LYS A 26 5.85 1.27 -15.30
CA LYS A 26 5.35 -0.12 -15.34
C LYS A 26 4.73 -0.51 -14.01
N ASP A 27 5.34 -0.09 -12.90
CA ASP A 27 4.83 -0.34 -11.56
C ASP A 27 3.51 0.40 -11.33
N LEU A 28 3.42 1.65 -11.76
CA LEU A 28 2.18 2.43 -11.67
C LEU A 28 1.04 1.76 -12.44
N LYS A 29 1.32 1.21 -13.61
CA LYS A 29 0.34 0.49 -14.41
C LYS A 29 -0.14 -0.76 -13.68
N ARG A 30 0.78 -1.53 -13.11
CA ARG A 30 0.47 -2.72 -12.31
C ARG A 30 -0.39 -2.37 -11.11
N PHE A 31 -0.05 -1.31 -10.39
CA PHE A 31 -0.82 -0.80 -9.26
C PHE A 31 -2.24 -0.43 -9.70
N LYS A 32 -2.37 0.32 -10.79
CA LYS A 32 -3.68 0.73 -11.31
C LYS A 32 -4.55 -0.48 -11.65
N GLU A 33 -3.99 -1.46 -12.34
CA GLU A 33 -4.71 -2.67 -12.73
C GLU A 33 -5.13 -3.50 -11.51
N ALA A 34 -4.24 -3.63 -10.52
CA ALA A 34 -4.52 -4.40 -9.32
C ALA A 34 -5.61 -3.79 -8.45
N THR A 35 -5.63 -2.46 -8.34
CA THR A 35 -6.52 -1.75 -7.41
C THR A 35 -7.84 -1.29 -8.03
N LEU A 36 -8.01 -1.41 -9.34
CA LEU A 36 -9.20 -0.93 -10.05
C LEU A 36 -10.45 -1.59 -9.48
N ASN A 37 -11.43 -0.76 -9.08
CA ASN A 37 -12.69 -1.16 -8.44
C ASN A 37 -12.53 -1.82 -7.06
N GLN A 38 -11.34 -1.77 -6.47
CA GLN A 38 -11.06 -2.35 -5.16
C GLN A 38 -11.06 -1.28 -4.06
N VAL A 39 -11.00 -1.72 -2.81
CA VAL A 39 -10.87 -0.83 -1.66
C VAL A 39 -9.40 -0.53 -1.43
N VAL A 40 -9.06 0.75 -1.29
CA VAL A 40 -7.71 1.21 -0.98
C VAL A 40 -7.74 2.00 0.34
N ILE A 41 -6.77 1.71 1.21
CA ILE A 41 -6.62 2.37 2.51
C ILE A 41 -5.29 3.12 2.50
N MET A 42 -5.31 4.36 2.93
CA MET A 42 -4.10 5.20 3.00
C MET A 42 -4.17 6.20 4.14
N GLY A 43 -3.01 6.69 4.57
CA GLY A 43 -2.93 7.79 5.51
C GLY A 43 -3.26 9.12 4.82
N ARG A 44 -3.57 10.14 5.62
CA ARG A 44 -3.95 11.46 5.12
C ARG A 44 -2.86 12.10 4.23
N LYS A 45 -1.58 12.03 4.64
CA LYS A 45 -0.50 12.62 3.85
C LYS A 45 -0.36 11.97 2.48
N THR A 46 -0.52 10.66 2.40
CA THR A 46 -0.52 9.93 1.14
C THR A 46 -1.69 10.39 0.26
N PHE A 47 -2.88 10.51 0.85
CA PHE A 47 -4.06 11.00 0.14
C PHE A 47 -3.84 12.41 -0.43
N GLU A 48 -3.30 13.31 0.39
CA GLU A 48 -3.04 14.69 -0.01
C GLU A 48 -1.94 14.81 -1.07
N SER A 49 -1.07 13.81 -1.20
CA SER A 49 0.00 13.77 -2.21
C SER A 49 -0.47 13.28 -3.58
N LEU A 50 -1.67 12.71 -3.67
CA LEU A 50 -2.19 12.18 -4.93
C LEU A 50 -2.50 13.31 -5.91
N PRO A 51 -2.11 13.16 -7.20
CA PRO A 51 -2.42 14.17 -8.22
C PRO A 51 -3.91 14.32 -8.47
N ILE A 52 -4.68 13.23 -8.33
CA ILE A 52 -6.15 13.23 -8.42
C ILE A 52 -6.69 12.58 -7.16
N ARG A 53 -7.60 13.27 -6.46
CA ARG A 53 -8.14 12.84 -5.16
C ARG A 53 -9.64 12.86 -5.15
N PRO A 54 -10.31 11.73 -4.80
CA PRO A 54 -9.74 10.41 -4.59
C PRO A 54 -9.31 9.75 -5.91
N LEU A 55 -8.61 8.64 -5.82
CA LEU A 55 -8.24 7.88 -7.02
C LEU A 55 -9.50 7.43 -7.77
N PRO A 56 -9.59 7.71 -9.09
CA PRO A 56 -10.77 7.31 -9.86
C PRO A 56 -10.97 5.79 -9.86
N LYS A 57 -12.24 5.37 -9.78
CA LYS A 57 -12.62 3.95 -9.85
C LYS A 57 -12.01 3.08 -8.75
N ARG A 58 -11.74 3.65 -7.57
CA ARG A 58 -11.39 2.93 -6.35
C ARG A 58 -12.29 3.42 -5.22
N ILE A 59 -12.43 2.59 -4.21
CA ILE A 59 -13.14 2.95 -2.99
C ILE A 59 -12.07 3.32 -1.97
N SER A 60 -11.93 4.61 -1.68
CA SER A 60 -10.83 5.11 -0.84
C SER A 60 -11.26 5.30 0.61
N ILE A 61 -10.42 4.83 1.53
CA ILE A 61 -10.54 5.07 2.97
C ILE A 61 -9.28 5.79 3.42
N VAL A 62 -9.43 6.94 4.05
CA VAL A 62 -8.32 7.75 4.57
C VAL A 62 -8.28 7.60 6.08
N ILE A 63 -7.12 7.22 6.62
CA ILE A 63 -6.92 7.13 8.07
C ILE A 63 -6.30 8.43 8.56
N THR A 64 -6.95 9.08 9.52
CA THR A 64 -6.44 10.28 10.18
C THR A 64 -6.98 10.40 11.60
N ARG A 65 -6.17 10.93 12.51
CA ARG A 65 -6.60 11.21 13.88
C ARG A 65 -7.51 12.45 13.95
N ASP A 66 -7.49 13.28 12.91
CA ASP A 66 -8.32 14.48 12.84
C ASP A 66 -9.78 14.12 12.59
N LYS A 67 -10.59 14.16 13.62
CA LYS A 67 -12.02 13.82 13.54
C LYS A 67 -12.82 14.83 12.74
N GLY A 68 -12.28 16.02 12.50
CA GLY A 68 -12.91 17.04 11.66
C GLY A 68 -12.56 16.91 10.18
N PHE A 69 -11.67 16.00 9.83
CA PHE A 69 -11.27 15.80 8.44
C PHE A 69 -12.41 15.15 7.65
N ALA A 70 -12.70 15.73 6.51
CA ALA A 70 -13.66 15.17 5.56
C ALA A 70 -13.14 15.39 4.14
N CYS A 71 -13.44 14.47 3.26
CA CYS A 71 -13.09 14.57 1.85
C CYS A 71 -14.20 14.00 1.00
N GLU A 72 -14.66 14.79 0.03
CA GLU A 72 -15.68 14.36 -0.90
C GLU A 72 -15.18 13.15 -1.71
N GLY A 73 -16.00 12.09 -1.76
CA GLY A 73 -15.71 10.89 -2.53
C GLY A 73 -14.83 9.88 -1.83
N ALA A 74 -14.41 10.13 -0.59
CA ALA A 74 -13.63 9.18 0.19
C ALA A 74 -14.25 8.98 1.58
N TYR A 75 -14.03 7.81 2.15
CA TYR A 75 -14.42 7.50 3.52
C TYR A 75 -13.27 7.89 4.46
N VAL A 76 -13.59 8.16 5.71
CA VAL A 76 -12.60 8.53 6.74
C VAL A 76 -12.71 7.54 7.90
N ALA A 77 -11.57 7.07 8.38
CA ALA A 77 -11.47 6.28 9.60
C ALA A 77 -10.40 6.89 10.49
N ASN A 78 -10.51 6.71 11.81
CA ASN A 78 -9.58 7.37 12.75
C ASN A 78 -8.48 6.43 13.26
N ASP A 79 -8.55 5.16 12.95
CA ASP A 79 -7.50 4.18 13.27
C ASP A 79 -7.52 3.02 12.27
N THR A 80 -6.51 2.15 12.35
CA THR A 80 -6.37 1.03 11.41
C THR A 80 -7.45 -0.01 11.59
N GLU A 81 -7.87 -0.28 12.81
CA GLU A 81 -8.91 -1.28 13.09
C GLU A 81 -10.26 -0.85 12.52
N SER A 82 -10.64 0.41 12.74
CA SER A 82 -11.86 0.98 12.17
C SER A 82 -11.84 0.98 10.65
N ALA A 83 -10.67 1.27 10.06
CA ALA A 83 -10.50 1.25 8.61
C ALA A 83 -10.72 -0.16 8.05
N VAL A 84 -10.18 -1.18 8.70
CA VAL A 84 -10.34 -2.57 8.26
C VAL A 84 -11.81 -3.01 8.36
N LEU A 85 -12.50 -2.67 9.45
CA LEU A 85 -13.91 -2.99 9.61
C LEU A 85 -14.75 -2.33 8.52
N LEU A 86 -14.50 -1.05 8.25
CA LEU A 86 -15.18 -0.31 7.19
C LEU A 86 -14.88 -0.93 5.82
N ALA A 87 -13.63 -1.29 5.56
CA ALA A 87 -13.24 -1.90 4.30
C ALA A 87 -13.99 -3.21 4.05
N LYS A 88 -14.09 -4.06 5.06
CA LYS A 88 -14.83 -5.33 4.96
C LYS A 88 -16.32 -5.11 4.69
N GLU A 89 -16.90 -4.09 5.34
CA GLU A 89 -18.28 -3.71 5.11
C GLU A 89 -18.50 -3.24 3.66
N LEU A 90 -17.56 -2.44 3.14
CA LEU A 90 -17.63 -1.95 1.76
C LEU A 90 -17.46 -3.08 0.74
N LEU A 91 -16.62 -4.09 1.03
CA LEU A 91 -16.51 -5.27 0.18
C LEU A 91 -17.85 -6.01 0.07
N ASN A 92 -18.58 -6.12 1.18
CA ASN A 92 -19.87 -6.80 1.19
C ASN A 92 -20.95 -6.05 0.41
N LYS A 93 -20.80 -4.74 0.26
CA LYS A 93 -21.77 -3.89 -0.45
C LYS A 93 -21.47 -3.71 -1.93
N ASN A 94 -20.28 -4.11 -2.38
CA ASN A 94 -19.81 -3.89 -3.75
C ASN A 94 -19.36 -5.21 -4.38
N GLU A 95 -20.14 -5.71 -5.32
CA GLU A 95 -19.86 -7.00 -5.96
C GLU A 95 -18.52 -7.05 -6.70
N GLU A 96 -18.07 -5.93 -7.25
CA GLU A 96 -16.82 -5.85 -7.98
C GLU A 96 -15.59 -5.76 -7.07
N ALA A 97 -15.76 -5.32 -5.82
CA ALA A 97 -14.66 -5.18 -4.88
C ALA A 97 -14.45 -6.48 -4.11
N LYS A 98 -13.24 -7.04 -4.19
CA LYS A 98 -12.88 -8.32 -3.55
C LYS A 98 -11.64 -8.21 -2.69
N GLU A 99 -10.83 -7.18 -2.89
CA GLU A 99 -9.53 -7.02 -2.26
C GLU A 99 -9.41 -5.67 -1.57
N ILE A 100 -8.58 -5.64 -0.54
CA ILE A 100 -8.23 -4.42 0.21
C ILE A 100 -6.74 -4.21 0.03
N PHE A 101 -6.35 -3.00 -0.41
CA PHE A 101 -4.95 -2.64 -0.61
C PHE A 101 -4.55 -1.51 0.33
N ILE A 102 -3.40 -1.66 0.98
CA ILE A 102 -2.84 -0.66 1.88
C ILE A 102 -1.74 0.09 1.11
N MET A 103 -1.92 1.38 0.91
CA MET A 103 -1.06 2.20 0.05
C MET A 103 -0.01 3.02 0.79
N GLY A 104 -0.02 3.02 2.10
CA GLY A 104 0.93 3.78 2.88
C GLY A 104 0.33 5.00 3.60
N GLY A 105 1.09 5.91 4.16
CA GLY A 105 2.55 5.91 4.17
C GLY A 105 3.20 5.03 5.22
N GLY A 106 4.43 5.39 5.59
CA GLY A 106 5.26 4.58 6.48
C GLY A 106 4.62 4.21 7.80
N GLN A 107 3.94 5.16 8.45
CA GLN A 107 3.21 4.93 9.69
C GLN A 107 2.11 3.89 9.52
N ILE A 108 1.38 3.96 8.42
CA ILE A 108 0.29 3.02 8.12
C ILE A 108 0.84 1.64 7.84
N TYR A 109 1.91 1.53 7.04
CA TYR A 109 2.58 0.25 6.80
C TYR A 109 3.04 -0.39 8.11
N LYS A 110 3.65 0.42 8.96
CA LYS A 110 4.14 -0.05 10.27
C LYS A 110 3.01 -0.61 11.13
N GLN A 111 1.90 0.12 11.22
CA GLN A 111 0.74 -0.32 12.02
C GLN A 111 0.14 -1.61 11.48
N PHE A 112 -0.01 -1.74 10.18
CA PHE A 112 -0.56 -2.97 9.57
C PHE A 112 0.38 -4.16 9.75
N MET A 113 1.69 -3.94 9.71
CA MET A 113 2.67 -5.00 9.96
C MET A 113 2.72 -5.42 11.43
N GLU A 114 2.84 -4.45 12.35
CA GLU A 114 2.93 -4.72 13.79
C GLU A 114 1.67 -5.35 14.38
N ASN A 115 0.50 -4.95 13.90
CA ASN A 115 -0.78 -5.44 14.38
C ASN A 115 -1.25 -6.70 13.62
N ASN A 116 -0.40 -7.22 12.76
CA ASN A 116 -0.66 -8.47 12.04
C ASN A 116 -1.95 -8.44 11.22
N LEU A 117 -2.23 -7.29 10.60
CA LEU A 117 -3.46 -7.07 9.85
C LEU A 117 -3.33 -7.39 8.36
N ALA A 118 -2.10 -7.51 7.84
CA ALA A 118 -1.87 -7.79 6.42
C ALA A 118 -1.70 -9.29 6.18
N ASP A 119 -2.29 -9.76 5.08
CA ASP A 119 -2.20 -11.16 4.65
C ASP A 119 -1.13 -11.37 3.59
N ARG A 120 -0.83 -10.33 2.83
CA ARG A 120 0.05 -10.41 1.66
C ARG A 120 0.82 -9.09 1.50
N LEU A 121 2.05 -9.19 0.99
CA LEU A 121 2.84 -8.02 0.62
C LEU A 121 3.12 -8.06 -0.89
N LEU A 122 2.83 -6.98 -1.58
CA LEU A 122 3.15 -6.77 -2.98
C LEU A 122 4.21 -5.70 -3.04
N LEU A 123 5.48 -6.10 -3.12
CA LEU A 123 6.61 -5.18 -3.02
C LEU A 123 7.37 -5.09 -4.34
N THR A 124 7.61 -3.87 -4.79
CA THR A 124 8.54 -3.60 -5.87
C THR A 124 9.84 -3.14 -5.25
N LYS A 125 10.89 -3.94 -5.41
CA LYS A 125 12.22 -3.67 -4.88
C LYS A 125 13.09 -3.08 -5.98
N VAL A 126 13.52 -1.84 -5.78
CA VAL A 126 14.39 -1.13 -6.72
C VAL A 126 15.85 -1.41 -6.36
N ASN A 127 16.63 -1.88 -7.33
CA ASN A 127 18.05 -2.16 -7.13
C ASN A 127 18.87 -0.87 -7.16
N ALA A 128 18.66 -0.01 -6.19
CA ALA A 128 19.32 1.27 -6.01
C ALA A 128 19.21 1.70 -4.57
N SER A 129 20.00 2.69 -4.18
CA SER A 129 19.99 3.28 -2.84
C SER A 129 19.65 4.75 -2.97
N PHE A 130 18.61 5.20 -2.29
CA PHE A 130 18.16 6.58 -2.32
C PHE A 130 18.31 7.22 -0.95
N GLU A 131 18.49 8.54 -0.92
CA GLU A 131 18.37 9.31 0.30
C GLU A 131 16.90 9.30 0.72
N ALA A 132 16.63 8.93 1.96
CA ALA A 132 15.27 8.75 2.44
C ALA A 132 15.12 9.12 3.91
N ASP A 133 13.89 9.46 4.30
CA ASP A 133 13.51 9.70 5.70
C ASP A 133 12.44 8.73 6.20
N THR A 134 11.90 7.91 5.32
CA THR A 134 10.83 6.98 5.64
C THR A 134 11.17 5.59 5.12
N TYR A 135 10.99 4.58 5.97
CA TYR A 135 11.39 3.20 5.66
C TYR A 135 10.24 2.22 5.90
N PHE A 136 10.21 1.18 5.08
CA PHE A 136 9.30 0.07 5.26
C PHE A 136 9.81 -0.82 6.40
N PRO A 137 8.91 -1.39 7.23
CA PRO A 137 9.32 -2.28 8.31
C PRO A 137 10.09 -3.50 7.82
N GLN A 138 10.94 -4.03 8.68
CA GLN A 138 11.70 -5.24 8.38
C GLN A 138 10.76 -6.40 8.09
N ILE A 139 11.04 -7.13 7.00
CA ILE A 139 10.27 -8.31 6.61
C ILE A 139 10.97 -9.52 7.22
N ASP A 140 10.32 -10.15 8.19
CA ASP A 140 10.87 -11.29 8.90
C ASP A 140 10.55 -12.63 8.21
N ASP A 141 10.96 -13.73 8.81
CA ASP A 141 10.81 -15.07 8.23
C ASP A 141 9.38 -15.64 8.32
N THR A 142 8.42 -14.90 8.94
CA THR A 142 7.01 -15.27 8.89
C THR A 142 6.41 -15.04 7.49
N TRP A 143 7.10 -14.23 6.69
CA TRP A 143 6.70 -13.96 5.30
C TRP A 143 7.48 -14.85 4.34
N LYS A 144 6.77 -15.51 3.43
CA LYS A 144 7.36 -16.39 2.41
C LYS A 144 7.11 -15.83 1.02
N VAL A 145 8.11 -15.91 0.17
CA VAL A 145 7.98 -15.51 -1.23
C VAL A 145 7.08 -16.52 -1.94
N LYS A 146 5.98 -16.04 -2.49
CA LYS A 146 5.08 -16.84 -3.30
C LYS A 146 5.44 -16.76 -4.77
N GLU A 147 5.78 -15.57 -5.23
CA GLU A 147 6.06 -15.29 -6.63
C GLU A 147 7.00 -14.11 -6.73
N SER A 148 7.88 -14.11 -7.70
CA SER A 148 8.72 -12.96 -8.00
C SER A 148 9.12 -12.94 -9.47
N PHE A 149 9.34 -11.74 -9.99
CA PHE A 149 9.96 -11.56 -11.30
C PHE A 149 10.76 -10.26 -11.31
N THR A 150 11.72 -10.19 -12.23
CA THR A 150 12.56 -9.00 -12.41
C THR A 150 12.23 -8.34 -13.74
N GLU A 151 12.36 -7.03 -13.78
CA GLU A 151 12.23 -6.25 -15.00
C GLU A 151 12.98 -4.93 -14.87
N VAL A 152 13.22 -4.25 -15.99
CA VAL A 152 13.75 -2.89 -15.99
C VAL A 152 12.58 -1.93 -16.20
N ASP A 153 12.47 -0.95 -15.32
CA ASP A 153 11.41 0.06 -15.34
C ASP A 153 12.06 1.44 -15.23
N ASN A 154 11.90 2.24 -16.28
CA ASN A 154 12.47 3.59 -16.36
C ASN A 154 13.98 3.63 -16.04
N GLY A 155 14.72 2.63 -16.55
CA GLY A 155 16.17 2.54 -16.35
C GLY A 155 16.59 1.90 -15.02
N PHE A 156 15.67 1.56 -14.13
CA PHE A 156 15.95 0.90 -12.87
C PHE A 156 15.72 -0.60 -12.99
N GLU A 157 16.64 -1.39 -12.42
CA GLU A 157 16.41 -2.82 -12.24
C GLU A 157 15.45 -2.98 -11.07
N THR A 158 14.35 -3.69 -11.27
CA THR A 158 13.34 -3.90 -10.23
C THR A 158 13.02 -5.39 -10.08
N GLU A 159 12.66 -5.77 -8.86
CA GLU A 159 12.12 -7.09 -8.57
C GLU A 159 10.75 -6.91 -7.93
N PHE A 160 9.71 -7.42 -8.57
CA PHE A 160 8.38 -7.48 -7.99
C PHE A 160 8.25 -8.77 -7.22
N VAL A 161 7.90 -8.69 -5.93
CA VAL A 161 7.81 -9.86 -5.05
C VAL A 161 6.47 -9.88 -4.35
N ILE A 162 5.81 -11.02 -4.40
CA ILE A 162 4.60 -11.29 -3.62
C ILE A 162 5.00 -12.17 -2.44
N TYR A 163 4.77 -11.65 -1.24
CA TYR A 163 4.94 -12.42 -0.01
C TYR A 163 3.57 -12.79 0.55
N GLU A 164 3.48 -13.98 1.10
CA GLU A 164 2.33 -14.40 1.89
C GLU A 164 2.82 -14.87 3.25
N LYS A 165 1.96 -14.74 4.27
CA LYS A 165 2.31 -15.24 5.58
C LYS A 165 2.43 -16.75 5.56
N ALA A 166 3.47 -17.25 6.24
CA ALA A 166 3.61 -18.69 6.45
C ALA A 166 2.40 -19.18 7.25
N GLN A 167 1.75 -20.23 6.75
CA GLN A 167 0.64 -20.83 7.47
C GLN A 167 1.20 -21.57 8.69
N ILE A 168 0.61 -21.30 9.85
CA ILE A 168 0.93 -22.04 11.05
C ILE A 168 0.12 -23.34 10.97
N SER A 169 0.83 -24.42 10.75
CA SER A 169 0.22 -25.75 10.75
C SER A 169 0.09 -26.28 12.18
#